data_4f964867c30603eb4b4baef8a4c92652
#
_entry.id   4f964867c30603eb4b4baef8a4c92652
#
_cell.length_a   1.000
_cell.length_b   1.000
_cell.length_c   1.000
_cell.angle_alpha   90.00
_cell.angle_beta   90.00
_cell.angle_gamma   90.00
#
_symmetry.space_group_name_H-M   'P 1'
#
loop_
_entity.id
_entity.type
_entity.pdbx_description
1 polymer ?
#
loop_
_entity_poly.entity_id
_entity_poly.type
_entity_poly.pdbx_seq_one_letter_code
_entity_poly.pdbx_strand_id
1 'polypeptide(L)'
;MNKTFEKLGFYPADILLPKDQDMTKWAVVACDQFTSEPEYWQAVEEKVGKAPSTLRLILPEANLKAPNVDEYISGINAAMEQYLKDGVFRTLEDSLIYVERQQSDGRIRHGLIGMVDLDAYDFTPGSGALIRATEG
;
A
#
# COMPACT_ATOMS: atom_id res chain seq x y z
N MET A 1 8.09 -0.89 24.95
CA MET A 1 6.85 -0.97 24.15
C MET A 1 5.66 -0.49 24.98
N ASN A 2 4.72 0.23 24.41
CA ASN A 2 3.57 0.75 25.16
C ASN A 2 2.57 -0.40 25.40
N LYS A 3 2.28 -0.71 26.67
CA LYS A 3 1.35 -1.79 27.08
C LYS A 3 -0.07 -1.67 26.47
N THR A 4 -0.45 -0.48 26.03
CA THR A 4 -1.75 -0.26 25.34
C THR A 4 -1.75 -0.92 23.97
N PHE A 5 -0.67 -0.77 23.21
CA PHE A 5 -0.54 -1.38 21.88
C PHE A 5 -0.49 -2.91 21.96
N GLU A 6 0.25 -3.46 22.94
CA GLU A 6 0.29 -4.90 23.19
C GLU A 6 -1.11 -5.49 23.43
N LYS A 7 -1.95 -4.79 24.20
CA LYS A 7 -3.32 -5.23 24.47
C LYS A 7 -4.24 -5.16 23.25
N LEU A 8 -3.94 -4.27 22.30
CA LEU A 8 -4.76 -4.07 21.09
C LEU A 8 -4.28 -4.95 19.93
N GLY A 9 -3.08 -5.53 20.00
CA GLY A 9 -2.47 -6.23 18.86
C GLY A 9 -2.26 -5.33 17.63
N PHE A 10 -2.24 -4.01 17.84
CA PHE A 10 -2.08 -2.99 16.81
C PHE A 10 -0.98 -2.02 17.21
N TYR A 11 0.02 -1.83 16.36
CA TYR A 11 1.28 -1.17 16.69
C TYR A 11 1.64 -0.07 15.71
N PRO A 12 2.42 0.93 16.16
CA PRO A 12 3.13 1.82 15.25
C PRO A 12 4.06 1.05 14.31
N ALA A 13 4.36 1.65 13.18
CA ALA A 13 5.24 1.12 12.15
C ALA A 13 6.31 2.14 11.76
N ASP A 14 7.38 1.66 11.15
CA ASP A 14 8.28 2.52 10.39
C ASP A 14 7.67 2.74 9.01
N ILE A 15 7.31 3.99 8.74
CA ILE A 15 6.52 4.37 7.57
C ILE A 15 7.43 5.06 6.56
N LEU A 16 7.43 4.56 5.33
CA LEU A 16 8.09 5.19 4.21
C LEU A 16 7.10 6.13 3.48
N LEU A 17 7.46 7.39 3.39
CA LEU A 17 6.71 8.38 2.62
C LEU A 17 7.58 8.91 1.48
N PRO A 18 7.00 9.22 0.31
CA PRO A 18 7.75 9.84 -0.77
C PRO A 18 8.33 11.19 -0.32
N LYS A 19 9.60 11.44 -0.69
CA LYS A 19 10.31 12.64 -0.38
C LYS A 19 10.53 13.42 -1.67
N ASP A 20 10.03 14.66 -1.70
CA ASP A 20 10.25 15.61 -2.81
C ASP A 20 9.86 15.05 -4.20
N GLN A 21 8.82 14.20 -4.25
CA GLN A 21 8.35 13.59 -5.49
C GLN A 21 7.17 14.37 -6.09
N ASP A 22 7.06 14.32 -7.43
CA ASP A 22 5.89 14.81 -8.14
C ASP A 22 4.70 13.86 -7.88
N MET A 23 3.78 14.26 -7.02
CA MET A 23 2.64 13.45 -6.61
C MET A 23 1.68 13.14 -7.75
N THR A 24 1.68 13.91 -8.84
CA THR A 24 0.87 13.62 -10.04
C THR A 24 1.39 12.43 -10.85
N LYS A 25 2.63 12.04 -10.61
CA LYS A 25 3.29 10.86 -11.18
C LYS A 25 3.51 9.76 -10.14
N TRP A 26 3.60 10.14 -8.86
CA TRP A 26 3.79 9.19 -7.77
C TRP A 26 2.54 8.37 -7.50
N ALA A 27 1.40 9.03 -7.31
CA ALA A 27 0.16 8.39 -6.94
C ALA A 27 -0.54 7.77 -8.17
N VAL A 28 -0.88 6.50 -8.06
CA VAL A 28 -1.70 5.77 -9.04
C VAL A 28 -2.90 5.15 -8.34
N VAL A 29 -3.90 4.72 -9.11
CA VAL A 29 -5.06 4.00 -8.56
C VAL A 29 -4.64 2.63 -8.00
N ALA A 30 -5.51 2.00 -7.21
CA ALA A 30 -5.28 0.67 -6.69
C ALA A 30 -5.09 -0.36 -7.81
N CYS A 31 -4.23 -1.34 -7.58
CA CYS A 31 -3.83 -2.31 -8.60
C CYS A 31 -4.97 -3.23 -9.10
N ASP A 32 -6.06 -3.33 -8.34
CA ASP A 32 -7.29 -4.07 -8.66
C ASP A 32 -8.31 -3.25 -9.48
N GLN A 33 -7.97 -2.03 -9.87
CA GLN A 33 -8.82 -1.20 -10.72
C GLN A 33 -8.42 -1.35 -12.19
N PHE A 34 -9.37 -1.10 -13.09
CA PHE A 34 -9.16 -1.15 -14.54
C PHE A 34 -8.51 -2.46 -15.03
N THR A 35 -9.03 -3.59 -14.49
CA THR A 35 -8.48 -4.94 -14.74
C THR A 35 -8.70 -5.41 -16.18
N SER A 36 -9.71 -4.85 -16.85
CA SER A 36 -10.10 -5.18 -18.24
C SER A 36 -9.73 -4.08 -19.24
N GLU A 37 -9.04 -3.04 -18.79
CA GLU A 37 -8.70 -1.87 -19.61
C GLU A 37 -7.19 -1.67 -19.69
N PRO A 38 -6.47 -2.49 -20.48
CA PRO A 38 -5.00 -2.39 -20.58
C PRO A 38 -4.52 -1.03 -21.11
N GLU A 39 -5.32 -0.35 -21.92
CA GLU A 39 -5.06 1.00 -22.42
C GLU A 39 -4.99 2.05 -21.32
N TYR A 40 -5.74 1.87 -20.21
CA TYR A 40 -5.63 2.73 -19.04
C TYR A 40 -4.22 2.64 -18.42
N TRP A 41 -3.74 1.43 -18.20
CA TRP A 41 -2.42 1.23 -17.60
C TRP A 41 -1.28 1.68 -18.53
N GLN A 42 -1.46 1.53 -19.84
CA GLN A 42 -0.52 2.09 -20.80
C GLN A 42 -0.46 3.63 -20.72
N ALA A 43 -1.60 4.30 -20.62
CA ALA A 43 -1.64 5.75 -20.45
C ALA A 43 -1.00 6.22 -19.14
N VAL A 44 -1.17 5.44 -18.05
CA VAL A 44 -0.48 5.69 -16.76
C VAL A 44 1.03 5.56 -16.94
N GLU A 45 1.50 4.50 -17.61
CA GLU A 45 2.92 4.29 -17.91
C GLU A 45 3.54 5.45 -18.67
N GLU A 46 2.86 5.92 -19.72
CA GLU A 46 3.29 7.07 -20.52
C GLU A 46 3.37 8.36 -19.70
N LYS A 47 2.37 8.59 -18.83
CA LYS A 47 2.34 9.76 -17.94
C LYS A 47 3.45 9.74 -16.89
N VAL A 48 3.69 8.59 -16.27
CA VAL A 48 4.74 8.39 -15.27
C VAL A 48 6.12 8.51 -15.90
N GLY A 49 6.32 7.88 -17.04
CA GLY A 49 7.60 7.84 -17.74
C GLY A 49 8.71 7.28 -16.86
N LYS A 50 9.81 8.04 -16.71
CA LYS A 50 10.98 7.65 -15.90
C LYS A 50 10.94 8.16 -14.44
N ALA A 51 9.88 8.86 -14.05
CA ALA A 51 9.76 9.40 -12.70
C ALA A 51 9.56 8.28 -11.69
N PRO A 52 10.04 8.44 -10.43
CA PRO A 52 9.64 7.57 -9.34
C PRO A 52 8.13 7.58 -9.16
N SER A 53 7.55 6.38 -8.96
CA SER A 53 6.09 6.22 -8.86
C SER A 53 5.75 4.93 -8.13
N THR A 54 4.61 4.90 -7.46
CA THR A 54 4.02 3.67 -6.94
C THR A 54 3.68 2.67 -8.03
N LEU A 55 3.52 3.11 -9.30
CA LEU A 55 3.38 2.21 -10.45
C LEU A 55 4.51 1.16 -10.54
N ARG A 56 5.72 1.53 -10.13
CA ARG A 56 6.89 0.62 -10.13
C ARG A 56 6.92 -0.35 -8.97
N LEU A 57 6.04 -0.14 -7.97
CA LEU A 57 5.99 -0.89 -6.71
C LEU A 57 4.74 -1.77 -6.59
N ILE A 58 3.88 -1.79 -7.61
CA ILE A 58 2.65 -2.57 -7.65
C ILE A 58 2.62 -3.46 -8.89
N LEU A 59 1.85 -4.55 -8.81
CA LEU A 59 1.49 -5.38 -9.95
C LEU A 59 0.01 -5.13 -10.27
N PRO A 60 -0.31 -4.38 -11.34
CA PRO A 60 -1.70 -4.24 -11.78
C PRO A 60 -2.33 -5.60 -12.07
N GLU A 61 -3.54 -5.84 -11.60
CA GLU A 61 -4.23 -7.12 -11.78
C GLU A 61 -4.42 -7.48 -13.25
N ALA A 62 -4.53 -6.48 -14.12
CA ALA A 62 -4.54 -6.66 -15.57
C ALA A 62 -3.31 -7.43 -16.09
N ASN A 63 -2.20 -7.41 -15.36
CA ASN A 63 -0.94 -8.07 -15.73
C ASN A 63 -0.70 -9.42 -15.03
N LEU A 64 -1.59 -9.87 -14.15
CA LEU A 64 -1.41 -11.13 -13.39
C LEU A 64 -1.30 -12.38 -14.27
N LYS A 65 -1.90 -12.35 -15.46
CA LYS A 65 -1.87 -13.47 -16.42
C LYS A 65 -0.88 -13.23 -17.57
N ALA A 66 -0.05 -12.20 -17.47
CA ALA A 66 0.97 -11.94 -18.49
C ALA A 66 2.03 -13.04 -18.48
N PRO A 67 2.53 -13.47 -19.66
CA PRO A 67 3.54 -14.54 -19.75
C PRO A 67 4.84 -14.21 -18.99
N ASN A 68 5.13 -12.94 -18.77
CA ASN A 68 6.32 -12.42 -18.09
C ASN A 68 6.04 -11.88 -16.68
N VAL A 69 5.03 -12.40 -15.99
CA VAL A 69 4.65 -11.94 -14.64
C VAL A 69 5.80 -12.01 -13.62
N ASP A 70 6.64 -13.02 -13.71
CA ASP A 70 7.81 -13.18 -12.82
C ASP A 70 8.85 -12.08 -13.03
N GLU A 71 9.00 -11.59 -14.26
CA GLU A 71 9.87 -10.45 -14.57
C GLU A 71 9.30 -9.16 -13.96
N TYR A 72 7.97 -8.97 -14.00
CA TYR A 72 7.29 -7.86 -13.31
C TYR A 72 7.58 -7.88 -11.81
N ILE A 73 7.38 -9.02 -11.17
CA ILE A 73 7.62 -9.17 -9.71
C ILE A 73 9.08 -8.88 -9.37
N SER A 74 10.01 -9.41 -10.15
CA SER A 74 11.44 -9.14 -9.98
C SER A 74 11.76 -7.66 -10.17
N GLY A 75 11.11 -7.00 -11.15
CA GLY A 75 11.23 -5.57 -11.41
C GLY A 75 10.72 -4.71 -10.25
N ILE A 76 9.61 -5.09 -9.61
CA ILE A 76 9.06 -4.41 -8.44
C ILE A 76 10.06 -4.44 -7.27
N ASN A 77 10.62 -5.60 -6.98
CA ASN A 77 11.62 -5.76 -5.92
C ASN A 77 12.87 -4.91 -6.19
N ALA A 78 13.37 -4.93 -7.42
CA ALA A 78 14.50 -4.12 -7.83
C ALA A 78 14.22 -2.61 -7.74
N ALA A 79 13.02 -2.18 -8.13
CA ALA A 79 12.60 -0.79 -8.03
C ALA A 79 12.52 -0.32 -6.56
N MET A 80 11.98 -1.15 -5.66
CA MET A 80 11.92 -0.82 -4.24
C MET A 80 13.33 -0.66 -3.64
N GLU A 81 14.23 -1.59 -3.93
CA GLU A 81 15.63 -1.48 -3.49
C GLU A 81 16.31 -0.23 -4.03
N GLN A 82 16.07 0.10 -5.31
CA GLN A 82 16.64 1.28 -5.93
C GLN A 82 16.10 2.57 -5.31
N TYR A 83 14.80 2.64 -5.05
CA TYR A 83 14.18 3.81 -4.41
C TYR A 83 14.70 4.04 -2.98
N LEU A 84 14.98 2.97 -2.24
CA LEU A 84 15.61 3.09 -0.93
C LEU A 84 17.05 3.64 -1.04
N LYS A 85 17.83 3.16 -2.01
CA LYS A 85 19.21 3.63 -2.27
C LYS A 85 19.25 5.08 -2.73
N ASP A 86 18.31 5.48 -3.56
CA ASP A 86 18.25 6.83 -4.15
C ASP A 86 17.64 7.88 -3.20
N GLY A 87 17.19 7.46 -2.01
CA GLY A 87 16.58 8.37 -1.04
C GLY A 87 15.24 8.94 -1.51
N VAL A 88 14.48 8.18 -2.31
CA VAL A 88 13.13 8.54 -2.78
C VAL A 88 12.16 8.67 -1.61
N PHE A 89 12.46 8.00 -0.50
CA PHE A 89 11.64 8.00 0.71
C PHE A 89 12.26 8.80 1.86
N ARG A 90 11.40 9.29 2.73
CA ARG A 90 11.72 9.61 4.12
C ARG A 90 11.05 8.60 5.03
N THR A 91 11.70 8.24 6.12
CA THR A 91 11.16 7.33 7.12
C THR A 91 10.57 8.12 8.29
N LEU A 92 9.37 7.73 8.73
CA LEU A 92 8.80 8.12 10.01
C LEU A 92 8.84 6.88 10.91
N GLU A 93 9.74 6.90 11.88
CA GLU A 93 9.91 5.81 12.81
C GLU A 93 8.79 5.79 13.87
N ASP A 94 8.41 4.59 14.33
CA ASP A 94 7.45 4.35 15.43
C ASP A 94 6.17 5.20 15.31
N SER A 95 5.56 5.21 14.13
CA SER A 95 4.49 6.13 13.76
C SER A 95 3.21 5.40 13.36
N LEU A 96 2.09 6.10 13.50
CA LEU A 96 0.79 5.74 12.92
C LEU A 96 0.41 6.79 11.89
N ILE A 97 -0.32 6.38 10.84
CA ILE A 97 -0.92 7.33 9.89
C ILE A 97 -2.39 7.53 10.26
N TYR A 98 -2.78 8.76 10.57
CA TYR A 98 -4.18 9.14 10.64
C TYR A 98 -4.66 9.53 9.25
N VAL A 99 -5.73 8.89 8.81
CA VAL A 99 -6.35 9.15 7.51
C VAL A 99 -7.69 9.83 7.72
N GLU A 100 -7.87 10.95 7.04
CA GLU A 100 -9.15 11.64 6.93
C GLU A 100 -9.52 11.73 5.46
N ARG A 101 -10.68 11.18 5.09
CA ARG A 101 -11.13 11.14 3.70
C ARG A 101 -12.56 11.66 3.60
N GLN A 102 -12.74 12.79 2.94
CA GLN A 102 -14.05 13.29 2.58
C GLN A 102 -14.62 12.51 1.39
N GLN A 103 -15.87 12.06 1.54
CA GLN A 103 -16.63 11.38 0.49
C GLN A 103 -17.46 12.38 -0.33
N SER A 104 -17.94 11.97 -1.50
CA SER A 104 -18.75 12.81 -2.38
C SER A 104 -20.07 13.28 -1.75
N ASP A 105 -20.59 12.54 -0.78
CA ASP A 105 -21.80 12.88 -0.02
C ASP A 105 -21.53 13.80 1.19
N GLY A 106 -20.29 14.27 1.35
CA GLY A 106 -19.86 15.16 2.43
C GLY A 106 -19.49 14.46 3.74
N ARG A 107 -19.69 13.16 3.86
CA ARG A 107 -19.25 12.40 5.05
C ARG A 107 -17.72 12.29 5.07
N ILE A 108 -17.18 12.27 6.28
CA ILE A 108 -15.74 12.12 6.51
C ILE A 108 -15.50 10.72 7.10
N ARG A 109 -14.62 9.96 6.46
CA ARG A 109 -14.08 8.72 7.01
C ARG A 109 -12.79 8.99 7.73
N HIS A 110 -12.67 8.44 8.92
CA HIS A 110 -11.45 8.46 9.73
C HIS A 110 -10.86 7.06 9.81
N GLY A 111 -9.53 6.96 9.76
CA GLY A 111 -8.83 5.70 9.85
C GLY A 111 -7.45 5.83 10.47
N LEU A 112 -6.93 4.71 10.95
CA LEU A 112 -5.55 4.60 11.39
C LEU A 112 -4.88 3.48 10.58
N ILE A 113 -3.65 3.74 10.13
CA ILE A 113 -2.79 2.75 9.50
C ILE A 113 -1.62 2.47 10.44
N GLY A 114 -1.36 1.20 10.68
CA GLY A 114 -0.26 0.71 11.50
C GLY A 114 -0.01 -0.77 11.24
N MET A 115 0.75 -1.41 12.10
CA MET A 115 1.02 -2.85 12.04
C MET A 115 0.02 -3.63 12.90
N VAL A 116 -0.30 -4.84 12.46
CA VAL A 116 -1.12 -5.81 13.18
C VAL A 116 -0.26 -7.00 13.55
N ASP A 117 -0.36 -7.44 14.82
CA ASP A 117 0.27 -8.67 15.25
C ASP A 117 -0.53 -9.87 14.72
N LEU A 118 0.02 -10.55 13.73
CA LEU A 118 -0.64 -11.69 13.11
C LEU A 118 -0.73 -12.91 14.02
N ASP A 119 0.12 -13.01 15.05
CA ASP A 119 0.03 -14.08 16.05
C ASP A 119 -1.17 -13.91 16.99
N ALA A 120 -1.68 -12.67 17.09
CA ALA A 120 -2.93 -12.36 17.82
C ALA A 120 -4.18 -12.52 16.97
N TYR A 121 -4.05 -12.97 15.73
CA TYR A 121 -5.12 -13.12 14.75
C TYR A 121 -5.66 -14.55 14.76
N ASP A 122 -6.99 -14.69 14.73
CA ASP A 122 -7.64 -16.00 14.59
C ASP A 122 -8.74 -15.93 13.53
N PHE A 123 -8.57 -16.69 12.47
CA PHE A 123 -9.50 -16.77 11.33
C PHE A 123 -10.75 -17.64 11.64
N THR A 124 -10.78 -18.32 12.78
CA THR A 124 -11.90 -19.20 13.13
C THR A 124 -13.18 -18.38 13.33
N PRO A 125 -14.26 -18.67 12.59
CA PRO A 125 -15.54 -17.98 12.78
C PRO A 125 -16.00 -18.07 14.24
N GLY A 126 -16.40 -16.93 14.81
CA GLY A 126 -16.83 -16.85 16.20
C GLY A 126 -15.72 -16.93 17.25
N SER A 127 -14.44 -16.86 16.84
CA SER A 127 -13.33 -16.80 17.77
C SER A 127 -13.45 -15.59 18.70
N GLY A 128 -12.98 -15.72 19.92
CA GLY A 128 -12.88 -14.63 20.89
C GLY A 128 -11.61 -13.80 20.71
N ALA A 129 -10.83 -14.02 19.64
CA ALA A 129 -9.60 -13.29 19.38
C ALA A 129 -9.86 -11.80 19.22
N LEU A 130 -8.89 -10.99 19.65
CA LEU A 130 -8.94 -9.53 19.58
C LEU A 130 -8.99 -9.04 18.12
N ILE A 131 -8.24 -9.71 17.26
CA ILE A 131 -8.19 -9.46 15.82
C ILE A 131 -8.74 -10.69 15.11
N ARG A 132 -9.70 -10.50 14.24
CA ARG A 132 -10.38 -11.58 13.50
C ARG A 132 -10.70 -11.12 12.08
N ALA A 133 -10.88 -12.09 11.18
CA ALA A 133 -11.30 -11.80 9.81
C ALA A 133 -12.66 -11.07 9.80
N THR A 134 -12.80 -10.09 8.93
CA THR A 134 -14.10 -9.58 8.54
C THR A 134 -14.73 -10.60 7.62
N GLU A 135 -15.94 -11.06 7.95
CA GLU A 135 -16.73 -11.87 7.04
C GLU A 135 -17.18 -10.96 5.89
N GLY A 136 -16.74 -11.30 4.68
CA GLY A 136 -17.18 -10.66 3.44
C GLY A 136 -18.43 -11.32 2.89
#